data_f09b1c34bb8c7d5668490cf6d78dd580
#
_entry.id   f09b1c34bb8c7d5668490cf6d78dd580
#
_cell.length_a   1.000
_cell.length_b   1.000
_cell.length_c   1.000
_cell.angle_alpha   90.00
_cell.angle_beta   90.00
_cell.angle_gamma   90.00
#
_symmetry.space_group_name_H-M   'P 1'
#
loop_
_entity.id
_entity.type
_entity.pdbx_description
1 polymer ?
#
loop_
_entity_poly.entity_id
_entity_poly.type
_entity_poly.pdbx_seq_one_letter_code
_entity_poly.pdbx_strand_id
1 'polypeptide(L)'
;MLTRRSVFKPDGLKKLDFEYVPPRLPHREEYVERLVDFLRPIIERPGAISERVLITGRSGTGKTVTAKKTGEIMERIARNRGKKLIYAHVNCRATGSKFALVQRIIHQVAPALPVRGYGPIELLHALWDYLNEHDCFLLLTLDEIDYYIRTTGEDIVYELTRLTDEVKNVPQRINFIFISRNGGFLNVLSPSTLSKFRPQERFDFPPYNELQLRDILAERVKEAFNENCVSEEIIDFIARNTCKYGHGDARYAIQLLLAAGLIADRDGYPMVIPEHVREAQEKTDPRLRDEDIVVLNEHQKLLLLALARSLADRKEAVFLPIEEVEEAYNVVCEEYSKQPVGRVMLHALASELKAAGIIVIDSNFRLGLDGVKAEVMERFLENLLGKGR
;
A
#
# COMPACT_ATOMS: atom_id res chain seq x y z
N MET A 1 27.09 27.50 -5.49
CA MET A 1 26.27 26.28 -5.50
C MET A 1 24.82 26.73 -5.58
N LEU A 2 24.16 26.56 -6.70
CA LEU A 2 22.71 26.78 -6.81
C LEU A 2 22.05 25.74 -5.90
N THR A 3 21.31 26.18 -4.90
CA THR A 3 20.49 25.32 -4.05
C THR A 3 19.49 24.59 -4.95
N ARG A 4 19.76 23.31 -5.26
CA ARG A 4 18.83 22.46 -6.02
C ARG A 4 17.53 22.42 -5.25
N ARG A 5 16.45 22.83 -5.87
CA ARG A 5 15.12 22.82 -5.27
C ARG A 5 14.60 21.38 -5.34
N SER A 6 14.37 20.74 -4.18
CA SER A 6 13.79 19.40 -4.11
C SER A 6 12.39 19.39 -4.74
N VAL A 7 12.01 18.27 -5.33
CA VAL A 7 10.63 18.04 -5.79
C VAL A 7 9.64 17.91 -4.64
N PHE A 8 10.14 17.58 -3.42
CA PHE A 8 9.32 17.45 -2.23
C PHE A 8 9.14 18.76 -1.48
N LYS A 9 7.97 18.90 -0.84
CA LYS A 9 7.74 19.90 0.21
C LYS A 9 8.63 19.61 1.44
N PRO A 10 8.89 20.60 2.33
CA PRO A 10 9.75 20.39 3.50
C PRO A 10 9.42 19.16 4.36
N ASP A 11 8.12 18.85 4.55
CA ASP A 11 7.66 17.66 5.27
C ASP A 11 7.12 16.55 4.34
N GLY A 12 7.36 16.68 3.05
CA GLY A 12 6.75 15.82 2.02
C GLY A 12 7.08 14.33 2.19
N LEU A 13 8.32 14.00 2.53
CA LEU A 13 8.75 12.62 2.75
C LEU A 13 7.96 11.93 3.87
N LYS A 14 7.65 12.67 4.95
CA LYS A 14 6.81 12.14 6.05
C LYS A 14 5.39 11.82 5.61
N LYS A 15 4.86 12.54 4.60
CA LYS A 15 3.53 12.32 4.04
C LYS A 15 3.43 11.07 3.17
N LEU A 16 4.57 10.54 2.74
CA LEU A 16 4.68 9.30 1.98
C LEU A 16 5.09 8.10 2.85
N ASP A 17 5.31 8.32 4.14
CA ASP A 17 5.59 7.25 5.09
C ASP A 17 4.37 6.34 5.30
N PHE A 18 4.60 5.04 5.56
CA PHE A 18 3.53 4.06 5.77
C PHE A 18 2.75 4.26 7.07
N GLU A 19 3.37 4.88 8.06
CA GLU A 19 2.72 5.18 9.34
C GLU A 19 1.86 6.45 9.27
N TYR A 20 2.01 7.24 8.22
CA TYR A 20 1.25 8.48 8.07
C TYR A 20 -0.24 8.21 7.82
N VAL A 21 -1.08 8.81 8.65
CA VAL A 21 -2.54 8.81 8.50
C VAL A 21 -2.98 10.14 7.88
N PRO A 22 -3.43 10.15 6.61
CA PRO A 22 -3.84 11.39 5.97
C PRO A 22 -5.16 11.92 6.54
N PRO A 23 -5.44 13.23 6.36
CA PRO A 23 -6.71 13.82 6.76
C PRO A 23 -7.90 13.14 6.08
N ARG A 24 -7.77 12.82 4.80
CA ARG A 24 -8.78 12.15 3.97
C ARG A 24 -8.27 10.80 3.47
N LEU A 25 -9.17 9.81 3.42
CA LEU A 25 -8.90 8.46 2.92
C LEU A 25 -9.79 8.17 1.70
N PRO A 26 -9.37 8.58 0.47
CA PRO A 26 -10.18 8.36 -0.72
C PRO A 26 -10.61 6.90 -0.84
N HIS A 27 -11.90 6.69 -1.14
CA HIS A 27 -12.53 5.37 -1.30
C HIS A 27 -12.54 4.48 -0.04
N ARG A 28 -12.28 5.08 1.14
CA ARG A 28 -12.43 4.42 2.44
C ARG A 28 -13.28 5.26 3.42
N GLU A 29 -13.81 6.40 3.00
CA GLU A 29 -14.67 7.25 3.80
C GLU A 29 -15.89 6.49 4.32
N GLU A 30 -16.60 5.75 3.45
CA GLU A 30 -17.76 4.92 3.84
C GLU A 30 -17.38 3.86 4.87
N TYR A 31 -16.21 3.22 4.72
CA TYR A 31 -15.73 2.25 5.70
C TYR A 31 -15.45 2.89 7.07
N VAL A 32 -14.86 4.09 7.08
CA VAL A 32 -14.63 4.85 8.32
C VAL A 32 -15.95 5.20 8.98
N GLU A 33 -16.93 5.73 8.21
CA GLU A 33 -18.26 6.10 8.72
C GLU A 33 -18.97 4.89 9.33
N ARG A 34 -19.05 3.78 8.60
CA ARG A 34 -19.67 2.54 9.10
C ARG A 34 -18.97 1.98 10.33
N LEU A 35 -17.64 2.03 10.41
CA LEU A 35 -16.89 1.62 11.59
C LEU A 35 -17.18 2.53 12.79
N VAL A 36 -17.21 3.85 12.58
CA VAL A 36 -17.57 4.82 13.64
C VAL A 36 -18.98 4.57 14.13
N ASP A 37 -19.95 4.36 13.23
CA ASP A 37 -21.34 4.10 13.60
C ASP A 37 -21.50 2.79 14.38
N PHE A 38 -20.83 1.73 13.94
CA PHE A 38 -20.81 0.44 14.67
C PHE A 38 -20.20 0.57 16.07
N LEU A 39 -19.10 1.33 16.20
CA LEU A 39 -18.38 1.51 17.48
C LEU A 39 -19.00 2.61 18.36
N ARG A 40 -20.00 3.36 17.88
CA ARG A 40 -20.68 4.44 18.63
C ARG A 40 -21.20 4.01 20.00
N PRO A 41 -21.74 2.77 20.20
CA PRO A 41 -22.18 2.30 21.52
C PRO A 41 -21.12 2.36 22.61
N ILE A 42 -19.82 2.27 22.27
CA ILE A 42 -18.70 2.42 23.23
C ILE A 42 -18.81 3.77 23.99
N ILE A 43 -19.33 4.81 23.31
CA ILE A 43 -19.43 6.16 23.84
C ILE A 43 -20.86 6.44 24.39
N GLU A 44 -21.89 5.93 23.71
CA GLU A 44 -23.29 6.19 24.08
C GLU A 44 -23.78 5.34 25.25
N ARG A 45 -23.32 4.11 25.33
CA ARG A 45 -23.64 3.15 26.40
C ARG A 45 -22.36 2.49 26.92
N PRO A 46 -21.44 3.30 27.51
CA PRO A 46 -20.11 2.83 27.83
C PRO A 46 -20.16 1.67 28.82
N GLY A 47 -19.44 0.61 28.49
CA GLY A 47 -19.32 -0.58 29.33
C GLY A 47 -20.50 -1.56 29.27
N ALA A 48 -21.52 -1.33 28.43
CA ALA A 48 -22.66 -2.25 28.33
C ALA A 48 -22.24 -3.58 27.65
N ILE A 49 -21.47 -3.51 26.59
CA ILE A 49 -20.91 -4.65 25.85
C ILE A 49 -19.51 -4.33 25.36
N SER A 50 -18.71 -5.36 25.06
CA SER A 50 -17.43 -5.24 24.36
C SER A 50 -17.68 -5.34 22.86
N GLU A 51 -17.48 -4.26 22.12
CA GLU A 51 -17.62 -4.25 20.67
C GLU A 51 -16.40 -4.91 20.00
N ARG A 52 -16.65 -5.76 19.03
CA ARG A 52 -15.62 -6.54 18.33
C ARG A 52 -15.86 -6.52 16.83
N VAL A 53 -14.90 -5.97 16.09
CA VAL A 53 -14.93 -5.84 14.63
C VAL A 53 -13.81 -6.65 14.02
N LEU A 54 -14.07 -7.31 12.90
CA LEU A 54 -13.05 -7.94 12.08
C LEU A 54 -12.94 -7.21 10.73
N ILE A 55 -11.74 -6.72 10.42
CA ILE A 55 -11.40 -6.14 9.13
C ILE A 55 -10.53 -7.13 8.37
N THR A 56 -10.95 -7.52 7.17
CA THR A 56 -10.21 -8.46 6.31
C THR A 56 -9.88 -7.82 4.97
N GLY A 57 -8.85 -8.34 4.30
CA GLY A 57 -8.44 -7.89 2.97
C GLY A 57 -6.94 -8.08 2.73
N ARG A 58 -6.51 -8.09 1.47
CA ARG A 58 -5.09 -8.25 1.08
C ARG A 58 -4.23 -7.10 1.64
N SER A 59 -2.90 -7.24 1.52
CA SER A 59 -1.97 -6.15 1.83
C SER A 59 -2.30 -4.91 1.00
N GLY A 60 -2.02 -3.70 1.55
CA GLY A 60 -2.18 -2.43 0.86
C GLY A 60 -3.60 -1.99 0.54
N THR A 61 -4.63 -2.68 1.05
CA THR A 61 -6.05 -2.32 0.82
C THR A 61 -6.60 -1.23 1.76
N GLY A 62 -5.75 -0.63 2.60
CA GLY A 62 -6.13 0.48 3.46
C GLY A 62 -6.68 0.11 4.84
N LYS A 63 -6.66 -1.18 5.26
CA LYS A 63 -7.21 -1.65 6.55
C LYS A 63 -6.64 -0.90 7.76
N THR A 64 -5.32 -0.92 7.88
CA THR A 64 -4.59 -0.32 9.00
C THR A 64 -4.86 1.18 9.12
N VAL A 65 -4.75 1.93 8.02
CA VAL A 65 -4.97 3.38 8.02
C VAL A 65 -6.42 3.73 8.31
N THR A 66 -7.38 2.92 7.85
CA THR A 66 -8.81 3.09 8.16
C THR A 66 -9.07 2.85 9.65
N ALA A 67 -8.51 1.79 10.25
CA ALA A 67 -8.64 1.53 11.69
C ALA A 67 -8.03 2.66 12.54
N LYS A 68 -6.81 3.15 12.18
CA LYS A 68 -6.17 4.30 12.83
C LYS A 68 -7.05 5.55 12.74
N LYS A 69 -7.57 5.85 11.55
CA LYS A 69 -8.47 6.99 11.34
C LYS A 69 -9.76 6.90 12.15
N THR A 70 -10.35 5.70 12.18
CA THR A 70 -11.54 5.43 13.03
C THR A 70 -11.23 5.65 14.51
N GLY A 71 -10.07 5.15 15.00
CA GLY A 71 -9.64 5.36 16.37
C GLY A 71 -9.50 6.83 16.73
N GLU A 72 -8.82 7.64 15.89
CA GLU A 72 -8.69 9.10 16.07
C GLU A 72 -10.05 9.80 16.15
N ILE A 73 -11.00 9.41 15.30
CA ILE A 73 -12.35 9.98 15.29
C ILE A 73 -13.10 9.59 16.57
N MET A 74 -13.02 8.33 16.98
CA MET A 74 -13.67 7.82 18.18
C MET A 74 -13.16 8.52 19.45
N GLU A 75 -11.83 8.69 19.60
CA GLU A 75 -11.26 9.46 20.72
C GLU A 75 -11.76 10.91 20.74
N ARG A 76 -11.83 11.56 19.57
CA ARG A 76 -12.34 12.93 19.46
C ARG A 76 -13.82 13.03 19.85
N ILE A 77 -14.65 12.09 19.39
CA ILE A 77 -16.09 12.05 19.74
C ILE A 77 -16.25 11.81 21.25
N ALA A 78 -15.48 10.87 21.81
CA ALA A 78 -15.51 10.57 23.24
C ALA A 78 -15.15 11.80 24.09
N ARG A 79 -14.07 12.49 23.72
CA ARG A 79 -13.61 13.72 24.39
C ARG A 79 -14.68 14.80 24.34
N ASN A 80 -15.34 15.00 23.21
CA ASN A 80 -16.41 16.00 23.05
C ASN A 80 -17.65 15.67 23.91
N ARG A 81 -17.83 14.40 24.30
CA ARG A 81 -18.89 13.94 25.19
C ARG A 81 -18.46 13.74 26.66
N GLY A 82 -17.27 14.23 27.01
CA GLY A 82 -16.73 14.11 28.38
C GLY A 82 -16.38 12.68 28.78
N LYS A 83 -16.16 11.77 27.83
CA LYS A 83 -15.77 10.38 28.06
C LYS A 83 -14.28 10.18 27.79
N LYS A 84 -13.64 9.29 28.54
CA LYS A 84 -12.25 8.91 28.33
C LYS A 84 -12.19 7.63 27.52
N LEU A 85 -11.86 7.74 26.24
CA LEU A 85 -11.55 6.64 25.34
C LEU A 85 -10.09 6.75 24.92
N ILE A 86 -9.34 5.68 25.03
CA ILE A 86 -7.97 5.54 24.56
C ILE A 86 -7.99 4.62 23.34
N TYR A 87 -7.40 5.05 22.24
CA TYR A 87 -7.15 4.20 21.08
C TYR A 87 -5.73 3.67 21.11
N ALA A 88 -5.56 2.36 20.96
CA ALA A 88 -4.25 1.73 20.82
C ALA A 88 -4.21 0.83 19.57
N HIS A 89 -3.10 0.91 18.83
CA HIS A 89 -2.86 0.08 17.64
C HIS A 89 -1.57 -0.72 17.82
N VAL A 90 -1.67 -2.04 17.77
CA VAL A 90 -0.52 -2.93 17.88
C VAL A 90 -0.44 -3.83 16.65
N ASN A 91 0.68 -3.74 15.93
CA ASN A 91 1.01 -4.70 14.88
C ASN A 91 1.55 -5.98 15.54
N CYS A 92 0.74 -7.05 15.48
CA CYS A 92 1.03 -8.32 16.12
C CYS A 92 2.19 -9.08 15.46
N ARG A 93 2.46 -8.84 14.17
CA ARG A 93 3.58 -9.45 13.46
C ARG A 93 4.94 -9.02 14.02
N ALA A 94 5.01 -7.79 14.52
CA ALA A 94 6.24 -7.25 15.12
C ALA A 94 6.45 -7.72 16.57
N THR A 95 5.57 -8.62 17.11
CA THR A 95 5.63 -9.12 18.47
C THR A 95 5.85 -10.63 18.44
N GLY A 96 7.01 -11.08 18.92
CA GLY A 96 7.38 -12.52 18.90
C GLY A 96 6.88 -13.33 20.10
N SER A 97 6.17 -12.72 21.07
CA SER A 97 5.70 -13.39 22.28
C SER A 97 4.48 -12.72 22.91
N LYS A 98 3.77 -13.44 23.77
CA LYS A 98 2.65 -12.90 24.57
C LYS A 98 3.10 -11.68 25.40
N PHE A 99 4.25 -11.77 26.06
CA PHE A 99 4.79 -10.69 26.87
C PHE A 99 5.04 -9.42 26.04
N ALA A 100 5.69 -9.55 24.88
CA ALA A 100 5.99 -8.42 24.01
C ALA A 100 4.70 -7.74 23.48
N LEU A 101 3.65 -8.52 23.19
CA LEU A 101 2.36 -7.97 22.77
C LEU A 101 1.71 -7.16 23.90
N VAL A 102 1.59 -7.73 25.07
CA VAL A 102 0.98 -7.06 26.23
C VAL A 102 1.79 -5.83 26.65
N GLN A 103 3.11 -5.92 26.65
CA GLN A 103 4.00 -4.80 26.92
C GLN A 103 3.73 -3.63 25.95
N ARG A 104 3.58 -3.90 24.65
CA ARG A 104 3.27 -2.85 23.65
C ARG A 104 1.90 -2.21 23.88
N ILE A 105 0.90 -2.99 24.30
CA ILE A 105 -0.41 -2.45 24.66
C ILE A 105 -0.26 -1.50 25.86
N ILE A 106 0.42 -1.95 26.91
CA ILE A 106 0.61 -1.15 28.14
C ILE A 106 1.37 0.15 27.85
N HIS A 107 2.44 0.10 27.06
CA HIS A 107 3.20 1.31 26.69
C HIS A 107 2.34 2.38 26.00
N GLN A 108 1.32 1.97 25.24
CA GLN A 108 0.42 2.92 24.56
C GLN A 108 -0.72 3.40 25.48
N VAL A 109 -1.23 2.54 26.35
CA VAL A 109 -2.44 2.81 27.15
C VAL A 109 -2.10 3.37 28.53
N ALA A 110 -1.11 2.78 29.20
CA ALA A 110 -0.75 3.07 30.57
C ALA A 110 0.79 3.07 30.77
N PRO A 111 1.53 4.02 30.14
CA PRO A 111 2.98 4.00 30.13
C PRO A 111 3.64 4.12 31.50
N ALA A 112 2.88 4.53 32.53
CA ALA A 112 3.36 4.60 33.91
C ALA A 112 3.33 3.26 34.65
N LEU A 113 2.63 2.23 34.10
CA LEU A 113 2.60 0.91 34.74
C LEU A 113 3.97 0.21 34.62
N PRO A 114 4.49 -0.34 35.72
CA PRO A 114 5.73 -1.10 35.68
C PRO A 114 5.52 -2.44 34.95
N VAL A 115 6.34 -2.74 33.95
CA VAL A 115 6.26 -3.98 33.17
C VAL A 115 7.30 -5.03 33.62
N ARG A 116 8.35 -4.61 34.34
CA ARG A 116 9.40 -5.53 34.80
C ARG A 116 8.94 -6.33 36.02
N GLY A 117 9.19 -7.64 35.98
CA GLY A 117 8.87 -8.54 37.10
C GLY A 117 7.47 -9.14 37.04
N TYR A 118 6.64 -8.78 36.07
CA TYR A 118 5.30 -9.31 35.89
C TYR A 118 5.19 -10.23 34.69
N GLY A 119 4.36 -11.27 34.80
CA GLY A 119 3.98 -12.10 33.66
C GLY A 119 2.92 -11.45 32.76
N PRO A 120 2.69 -11.98 31.54
CA PRO A 120 1.73 -11.41 30.61
C PRO A 120 0.30 -11.29 31.19
N ILE A 121 -0.15 -12.28 31.94
CA ILE A 121 -1.49 -12.31 32.56
C ILE A 121 -1.61 -11.26 33.66
N GLU A 122 -0.60 -11.14 34.52
CA GLU A 122 -0.55 -10.14 35.58
C GLU A 122 -0.58 -8.71 34.99
N LEU A 123 0.14 -8.51 33.89
CA LEU A 123 0.11 -7.24 33.14
C LEU A 123 -1.26 -6.93 32.54
N LEU A 124 -1.99 -7.93 32.07
CA LEU A 124 -3.36 -7.75 31.59
C LEU A 124 -4.33 -7.38 32.73
N HIS A 125 -4.19 -7.98 33.90
CA HIS A 125 -4.97 -7.58 35.06
C HIS A 125 -4.63 -6.16 35.52
N ALA A 126 -3.35 -5.80 35.56
CA ALA A 126 -2.94 -4.43 35.91
C ALA A 126 -3.47 -3.39 34.90
N LEU A 127 -3.52 -3.74 33.60
CA LEU A 127 -4.16 -2.91 32.58
C LEU A 127 -5.65 -2.73 32.83
N TRP A 128 -6.35 -3.83 33.19
CA TRP A 128 -7.77 -3.80 33.50
C TRP A 128 -8.05 -2.92 34.72
N ASP A 129 -7.26 -3.08 35.79
CA ASP A 129 -7.39 -2.26 37.02
C ASP A 129 -7.15 -0.79 36.71
N TYR A 130 -6.11 -0.47 35.92
CA TYR A 130 -5.85 0.89 35.47
C TYR A 130 -7.03 1.52 34.73
N LEU A 131 -7.66 0.77 33.79
CA LEU A 131 -8.84 1.28 33.08
C LEU A 131 -10.04 1.53 33.99
N ASN A 132 -10.23 0.69 35.03
CA ASN A 132 -11.29 0.87 36.01
C ASN A 132 -11.04 2.07 36.93
N GLU A 133 -9.85 2.19 37.48
CA GLU A 133 -9.46 3.27 38.40
C GLU A 133 -9.56 4.65 37.75
N HIS A 134 -9.22 4.74 36.45
CA HIS A 134 -9.22 6.00 35.70
C HIS A 134 -10.54 6.28 34.95
N ASP A 135 -11.52 5.38 35.10
CA ASP A 135 -12.78 5.40 34.31
C ASP A 135 -12.56 5.59 32.81
N CYS A 136 -11.64 4.79 32.26
CA CYS A 136 -11.24 4.82 30.86
C CYS A 136 -11.78 3.62 30.09
N PHE A 137 -12.08 3.81 28.82
CA PHE A 137 -12.36 2.76 27.84
C PHE A 137 -11.21 2.63 26.86
N LEU A 138 -10.96 1.42 26.38
CA LEU A 138 -9.92 1.11 25.41
C LEU A 138 -10.57 0.61 24.12
N LEU A 139 -10.20 1.19 22.98
CA LEU A 139 -10.40 0.64 21.66
C LEU A 139 -9.07 0.12 21.16
N LEU A 140 -8.88 -1.20 21.19
CA LEU A 140 -7.63 -1.87 20.85
C LEU A 140 -7.68 -2.45 19.43
N THR A 141 -6.82 -1.97 18.55
CA THR A 141 -6.58 -2.59 17.24
C THR A 141 -5.44 -3.59 17.33
N LEU A 142 -5.73 -4.86 17.00
CA LEU A 142 -4.73 -5.91 16.82
C LEU A 142 -4.57 -6.19 15.33
N ASP A 143 -3.51 -5.64 14.77
CA ASP A 143 -3.23 -5.74 13.33
C ASP A 143 -2.36 -6.98 13.01
N GLU A 144 -2.62 -7.62 11.86
CA GLU A 144 -2.00 -8.87 11.42
C GLU A 144 -2.17 -10.02 12.44
N ILE A 145 -3.35 -10.09 13.09
CA ILE A 145 -3.65 -11.08 14.12
C ILE A 145 -3.58 -12.52 13.61
N ASP A 146 -3.92 -12.76 12.35
CA ASP A 146 -3.82 -14.06 11.69
C ASP A 146 -2.38 -14.57 11.63
N TYR A 147 -1.39 -13.70 11.43
CA TYR A 147 0.02 -14.06 11.51
C TYR A 147 0.41 -14.47 12.92
N TYR A 148 0.02 -13.66 13.91
CA TYR A 148 0.35 -13.92 15.31
C TYR A 148 -0.23 -15.25 15.79
N ILE A 149 -1.51 -15.53 15.51
CA ILE A 149 -2.17 -16.79 15.90
C ILE A 149 -1.43 -17.99 15.30
N ARG A 150 -1.02 -17.92 14.04
CA ARG A 150 -0.28 -19.02 13.40
C ARG A 150 1.11 -19.26 13.97
N THR A 151 1.79 -18.23 14.46
CA THR A 151 3.18 -18.32 14.92
C THR A 151 3.33 -18.46 16.42
N THR A 152 2.41 -17.91 17.19
CA THR A 152 2.50 -17.81 18.65
C THR A 152 1.35 -18.54 19.37
N GLY A 153 0.26 -18.85 18.63
CA GLY A 153 -0.94 -19.47 19.19
C GLY A 153 -2.04 -18.47 19.52
N GLU A 154 -3.19 -19.01 19.88
CA GLU A 154 -4.43 -18.24 20.11
C GLU A 154 -4.64 -17.75 21.56
N ASP A 155 -3.83 -18.22 22.50
CA ASP A 155 -4.03 -18.01 23.93
C ASP A 155 -4.21 -16.53 24.31
N ILE A 156 -3.41 -15.63 23.70
CA ILE A 156 -3.51 -14.20 24.06
C ILE A 156 -4.84 -13.60 23.62
N VAL A 157 -5.39 -14.04 22.51
CA VAL A 157 -6.71 -13.60 22.04
C VAL A 157 -7.79 -14.07 23.00
N TYR A 158 -7.66 -15.33 23.44
CA TYR A 158 -8.54 -15.89 24.46
C TYR A 158 -8.45 -15.10 25.76
N GLU A 159 -7.26 -14.84 26.29
CA GLU A 159 -7.05 -14.10 27.54
C GLU A 159 -7.58 -12.66 27.45
N LEU A 160 -7.25 -11.92 26.38
CA LEU A 160 -7.72 -10.55 26.17
C LEU A 160 -9.23 -10.46 26.09
N THR A 161 -9.88 -11.41 25.39
CA THR A 161 -11.34 -11.42 25.26
C THR A 161 -12.05 -11.96 26.52
N ARG A 162 -11.39 -12.83 27.28
CA ARG A 162 -11.89 -13.37 28.53
C ARG A 162 -11.91 -12.34 29.67
N LEU A 163 -10.91 -11.47 29.76
CA LEU A 163 -10.88 -10.37 30.72
C LEU A 163 -12.19 -9.56 30.71
N THR A 164 -12.83 -9.44 29.55
CA THR A 164 -14.09 -8.72 29.41
C THR A 164 -15.30 -9.51 29.91
N ASP A 165 -15.22 -10.84 30.04
CA ASP A 165 -16.37 -11.72 30.34
C ASP A 165 -16.41 -12.23 31.80
N GLU A 166 -15.27 -12.25 32.52
CA GLU A 166 -15.19 -12.90 33.86
C GLU A 166 -15.76 -12.06 34.99
N VAL A 167 -15.84 -10.75 34.83
CA VAL A 167 -16.26 -9.88 35.91
C VAL A 167 -17.74 -9.50 35.75
N LYS A 168 -18.61 -10.18 36.47
CA LYS A 168 -20.04 -9.83 36.52
C LYS A 168 -20.21 -8.47 37.20
N ASN A 169 -21.08 -7.64 36.63
CA ASN A 169 -21.44 -6.30 37.15
C ASN A 169 -20.34 -5.22 37.07
N VAL A 170 -19.32 -5.40 36.23
CA VAL A 170 -18.29 -4.38 35.94
C VAL A 170 -18.39 -3.95 34.49
N PRO A 171 -18.20 -2.64 34.17
CA PRO A 171 -18.27 -2.15 32.81
C PRO A 171 -17.27 -2.85 31.90
N GLN A 172 -17.68 -3.18 30.66
CA GLN A 172 -16.80 -3.73 29.65
C GLN A 172 -15.86 -2.63 29.13
N ARG A 173 -14.60 -2.67 29.55
CA ARG A 173 -13.64 -1.58 29.31
C ARG A 173 -12.90 -1.68 27.98
N ILE A 174 -12.77 -2.90 27.42
CA ILE A 174 -11.94 -3.14 26.23
C ILE A 174 -12.82 -3.51 25.05
N ASN A 175 -12.59 -2.84 23.93
CA ASN A 175 -13.24 -3.05 22.65
C ASN A 175 -12.17 -3.35 21.60
N PHE A 176 -12.50 -4.09 20.55
CA PHE A 176 -11.50 -4.62 19.64
C PHE A 176 -11.80 -4.32 18.17
N ILE A 177 -10.73 -3.96 17.44
CA ILE A 177 -10.66 -4.03 15.99
C ILE A 177 -9.58 -5.08 15.64
N PHE A 178 -9.98 -6.19 15.09
CA PHE A 178 -9.07 -7.21 14.60
C PHE A 178 -8.81 -6.98 13.10
N ILE A 179 -7.54 -7.01 12.68
CA ILE A 179 -7.18 -6.89 11.27
C ILE A 179 -6.45 -8.15 10.84
N SER A 180 -6.90 -8.71 9.72
CA SER A 180 -6.37 -9.94 9.13
C SER A 180 -6.29 -9.83 7.60
N ARG A 181 -5.48 -10.67 6.97
CA ARG A 181 -5.42 -10.77 5.50
C ARG A 181 -6.66 -11.43 4.92
N ASN A 182 -7.21 -12.41 5.63
CA ASN A 182 -8.46 -13.10 5.27
C ASN A 182 -9.11 -13.68 6.52
N GLY A 183 -10.35 -14.14 6.39
CA GLY A 183 -11.09 -14.75 7.51
C GLY A 183 -10.72 -16.21 7.80
N GLY A 184 -9.84 -16.81 7.03
CA GLY A 184 -9.52 -18.25 7.14
C GLY A 184 -8.89 -18.67 8.47
N PHE A 185 -8.25 -17.74 9.18
CA PHE A 185 -7.69 -18.01 10.49
C PHE A 185 -8.75 -18.35 11.55
N LEU A 186 -9.99 -17.92 11.36
CA LEU A 186 -11.09 -18.27 12.26
C LEU A 186 -11.34 -19.79 12.32
N ASN A 187 -11.03 -20.50 11.24
CA ASN A 187 -11.21 -21.96 11.13
C ASN A 187 -10.16 -22.75 11.93
N VAL A 188 -9.06 -22.12 12.32
CA VAL A 188 -8.00 -22.78 13.11
C VAL A 188 -8.09 -22.45 14.60
N LEU A 189 -9.02 -21.56 14.99
CA LEU A 189 -9.29 -21.28 16.39
C LEU A 189 -10.04 -22.43 17.05
N SER A 190 -9.71 -22.72 18.31
CA SER A 190 -10.48 -23.64 19.13
C SER A 190 -11.92 -23.14 19.32
N PRO A 191 -12.90 -24.01 19.55
CA PRO A 191 -14.29 -23.60 19.80
C PRO A 191 -14.43 -22.61 20.98
N SER A 192 -13.57 -22.75 22.00
CA SER A 192 -13.55 -21.83 23.16
C SER A 192 -13.09 -20.42 22.74
N THR A 193 -11.98 -20.33 22.03
CA THR A 193 -11.46 -19.03 21.54
C THR A 193 -12.41 -18.42 20.51
N LEU A 194 -12.92 -19.22 19.57
CA LEU A 194 -13.85 -18.75 18.55
C LEU A 194 -15.13 -18.17 19.18
N SER A 195 -15.67 -18.82 20.24
CA SER A 195 -16.85 -18.32 20.94
C SER A 195 -16.61 -16.96 21.60
N LYS A 196 -15.41 -16.70 22.10
CA LYS A 196 -15.00 -15.44 22.71
C LYS A 196 -14.60 -14.39 21.68
N PHE A 197 -13.93 -14.82 20.60
CA PHE A 197 -13.51 -13.93 19.53
C PHE A 197 -14.70 -13.28 18.80
N ARG A 198 -15.74 -14.02 18.48
CA ARG A 198 -16.96 -13.66 17.70
C ARG A 198 -17.08 -12.16 17.37
N PRO A 199 -16.55 -11.71 16.22
CA PRO A 199 -16.79 -10.34 15.79
C PRO A 199 -18.28 -10.17 15.48
N GLN A 200 -18.87 -9.08 15.99
CA GLN A 200 -20.27 -8.73 15.72
C GLN A 200 -20.44 -8.19 14.30
N GLU A 201 -19.38 -7.62 13.73
CA GLU A 201 -19.37 -7.07 12.39
C GLU A 201 -18.08 -7.42 11.66
N ARG A 202 -18.17 -7.58 10.33
CA ARG A 202 -17.05 -7.88 9.46
C ARG A 202 -17.01 -6.92 8.27
N PHE A 203 -15.84 -6.37 8.02
CA PHE A 203 -15.56 -5.48 6.88
C PHE A 203 -14.52 -6.12 5.97
N ASP A 204 -14.92 -6.42 4.74
CA ASP A 204 -14.01 -6.92 3.72
C ASP A 204 -13.52 -5.75 2.85
N PHE A 205 -12.20 -5.60 2.75
CA PHE A 205 -11.53 -4.53 2.01
C PHE A 205 -11.00 -5.08 0.69
N PRO A 206 -11.68 -4.80 -0.43
CA PRO A 206 -11.20 -5.21 -1.75
C PRO A 206 -9.93 -4.43 -2.14
N PRO A 207 -9.07 -5.01 -3.01
CA PRO A 207 -8.00 -4.27 -3.65
C PRO A 207 -8.52 -3.02 -4.35
N TYR A 208 -7.67 -2.00 -4.43
CA TYR A 208 -8.00 -0.78 -5.17
C TYR A 208 -7.92 -1.03 -6.68
N ASN A 209 -8.84 -0.41 -7.43
CA ASN A 209 -8.75 -0.33 -8.88
C ASN A 209 -7.88 0.89 -9.31
N GLU A 210 -7.64 1.02 -10.61
CA GLU A 210 -6.78 2.07 -11.17
C GLU A 210 -7.28 3.48 -10.83
N LEU A 211 -8.58 3.75 -10.98
CA LEU A 211 -9.16 5.06 -10.65
C LEU A 211 -9.01 5.40 -9.16
N GLN A 212 -9.23 4.44 -8.30
CA GLN A 212 -9.08 4.61 -6.86
C GLN A 212 -7.63 4.89 -6.46
N LEU A 213 -6.67 4.18 -7.07
CA LEU A 213 -5.24 4.43 -6.84
C LEU A 213 -4.82 5.81 -7.34
N ARG A 214 -5.34 6.24 -8.50
CA ARG A 214 -5.13 7.59 -9.02
C ARG A 214 -5.55 8.65 -8.01
N ASP A 215 -6.75 8.54 -7.45
CA ASP A 215 -7.26 9.50 -6.47
C ASP A 215 -6.41 9.52 -5.18
N ILE A 216 -6.00 8.33 -4.70
CA ILE A 216 -5.11 8.20 -3.54
C ILE A 216 -3.76 8.86 -3.81
N LEU A 217 -3.16 8.59 -4.97
CA LEU A 217 -1.86 9.17 -5.35
C LEU A 217 -1.98 10.69 -5.54
N ALA A 218 -3.05 11.18 -6.15
CA ALA A 218 -3.28 12.62 -6.34
C ALA A 218 -3.32 13.37 -4.99
N GLU A 219 -4.02 12.82 -3.98
CA GLU A 219 -4.02 13.40 -2.64
C GLU A 219 -2.61 13.35 -2.00
N ARG A 220 -1.86 12.27 -2.17
CA ARG A 220 -0.47 12.16 -1.68
C ARG A 220 0.46 13.16 -2.35
N VAL A 221 0.32 13.36 -3.68
CA VAL A 221 1.08 14.35 -4.43
C VAL A 221 0.81 15.75 -3.89
N LYS A 222 -0.46 16.14 -3.68
CA LYS A 222 -0.82 17.44 -3.10
C LYS A 222 -0.18 17.68 -1.74
N GLU A 223 -0.09 16.63 -0.91
CA GLU A 223 0.47 16.76 0.45
C GLU A 223 2.00 16.78 0.45
N ALA A 224 2.65 15.99 -0.41
CA ALA A 224 4.08 15.67 -0.34
C ALA A 224 4.96 16.44 -1.32
N PHE A 225 4.46 16.78 -2.52
CA PHE A 225 5.26 17.37 -3.58
C PHE A 225 4.99 18.86 -3.76
N ASN A 226 5.97 19.57 -4.28
CA ASN A 226 5.81 20.94 -4.75
C ASN A 226 4.88 20.98 -5.97
N GLU A 227 4.27 22.14 -6.23
CA GLU A 227 3.34 22.30 -7.35
C GLU A 227 4.05 21.97 -8.69
N ASN A 228 3.32 21.28 -9.56
CA ASN A 228 3.77 20.86 -10.89
C ASN A 228 4.98 19.91 -10.92
N CYS A 229 5.41 19.37 -9.78
CA CYS A 229 6.52 18.39 -9.76
C CYS A 229 6.09 16.97 -10.13
N VAL A 230 4.81 16.65 -10.11
CA VAL A 230 4.25 15.36 -10.55
C VAL A 230 3.01 15.62 -11.40
N SER A 231 3.05 15.23 -12.69
CA SER A 231 1.93 15.39 -13.61
C SER A 231 0.84 14.33 -13.41
N GLU A 232 -0.38 14.58 -13.89
CA GLU A 232 -1.45 13.59 -13.89
C GLU A 232 -1.07 12.31 -14.65
N GLU A 233 -0.32 12.43 -15.76
CA GLU A 233 0.16 11.28 -16.54
C GLU A 233 1.09 10.37 -15.73
N ILE A 234 1.93 10.94 -14.86
CA ILE A 234 2.78 10.16 -13.94
C ILE A 234 1.93 9.44 -12.89
N ILE A 235 0.91 10.11 -12.35
CA ILE A 235 -0.03 9.50 -11.40
C ILE A 235 -0.74 8.31 -12.06
N ASP A 236 -1.27 8.49 -13.28
CA ASP A 236 -1.93 7.45 -14.06
C ASP A 236 -0.99 6.29 -14.38
N PHE A 237 0.27 6.59 -14.73
CA PHE A 237 1.28 5.59 -15.02
C PHE A 237 1.57 4.72 -13.78
N ILE A 238 1.76 5.32 -12.60
CA ILE A 238 1.97 4.59 -11.34
C ILE A 238 0.73 3.77 -10.97
N ALA A 239 -0.48 4.34 -11.08
CA ALA A 239 -1.73 3.66 -10.74
C ALA A 239 -1.95 2.41 -11.60
N ARG A 240 -1.73 2.52 -12.91
CA ARG A 240 -1.83 1.43 -13.88
C ARG A 240 -0.82 0.31 -13.58
N ASN A 241 0.45 0.68 -13.35
CA ASN A 241 1.49 -0.28 -13.00
C ASN A 241 1.17 -1.00 -11.68
N THR A 242 0.63 -0.27 -10.71
CA THR A 242 0.22 -0.86 -9.43
C THR A 242 -0.94 -1.85 -9.60
N CYS A 243 -1.93 -1.56 -10.44
CA CYS A 243 -3.00 -2.53 -10.73
C CYS A 243 -2.47 -3.77 -11.43
N LYS A 244 -1.59 -3.57 -12.42
CA LYS A 244 -1.05 -4.67 -13.24
C LYS A 244 -0.12 -5.58 -12.43
N TYR A 245 0.75 -5.01 -11.61
CA TYR A 245 1.84 -5.71 -10.94
C TYR A 245 1.71 -5.79 -9.41
N GLY A 246 1.19 -4.76 -8.78
CA GLY A 246 0.98 -4.67 -7.34
C GLY A 246 -0.40 -5.16 -6.89
N HIS A 247 -1.23 -5.67 -7.81
CA HIS A 247 -2.57 -6.19 -7.50
C HIS A 247 -3.46 -5.21 -6.72
N GLY A 248 -3.34 -3.92 -7.00
CA GLY A 248 -4.12 -2.88 -6.33
C GLY A 248 -3.63 -2.53 -4.91
N ASP A 249 -2.36 -2.77 -4.60
CA ASP A 249 -1.73 -2.43 -3.32
C ASP A 249 -1.33 -0.94 -3.29
N ALA A 250 -2.09 -0.11 -2.54
CA ALA A 250 -1.80 1.33 -2.42
C ALA A 250 -0.45 1.62 -1.75
N ARG A 251 0.07 0.70 -0.91
CA ARG A 251 1.39 0.84 -0.31
C ARG A 251 2.47 0.76 -1.38
N TYR A 252 2.34 -0.19 -2.31
CA TYR A 252 3.24 -0.30 -3.46
C TYR A 252 3.19 0.96 -4.33
N ALA A 253 2.00 1.51 -4.61
CA ALA A 253 1.85 2.75 -5.38
C ALA A 253 2.57 3.94 -4.73
N ILE A 254 2.40 4.11 -3.40
CA ILE A 254 3.04 5.20 -2.64
C ILE A 254 4.56 5.00 -2.59
N GLN A 255 5.06 3.77 -2.46
CA GLN A 255 6.49 3.47 -2.51
C GLN A 255 7.09 3.83 -3.87
N LEU A 256 6.40 3.48 -4.95
CA LEU A 256 6.85 3.77 -6.30
C LEU A 256 6.91 5.29 -6.54
N LEU A 257 5.90 6.03 -6.08
CA LEU A 257 5.88 7.50 -6.12
C LEU A 257 7.03 8.13 -5.33
N LEU A 258 7.26 7.64 -4.09
CA LEU A 258 8.37 8.09 -3.25
C LEU A 258 9.73 7.85 -3.91
N ALA A 259 9.94 6.62 -4.40
CA ALA A 259 11.20 6.24 -5.04
C ALA A 259 11.47 7.08 -6.31
N ALA A 260 10.44 7.29 -7.14
CA ALA A 260 10.56 8.12 -8.35
C ALA A 260 10.91 9.59 -8.01
N GLY A 261 10.31 10.15 -6.94
CA GLY A 261 10.64 11.49 -6.45
C GLY A 261 12.08 11.60 -5.93
N LEU A 262 12.56 10.60 -5.18
CA LEU A 262 13.94 10.56 -4.70
C LEU A 262 14.95 10.44 -5.85
N ILE A 263 14.60 9.70 -6.91
CA ILE A 263 15.43 9.60 -8.14
C ILE A 263 15.48 10.95 -8.84
N ALA A 264 14.33 11.64 -8.98
CA ALA A 264 14.29 12.99 -9.57
C ALA A 264 15.20 13.97 -8.82
N ASP A 265 15.16 13.99 -7.49
CA ASP A 265 16.04 14.83 -6.66
C ASP A 265 17.51 14.44 -6.83
N ARG A 266 17.85 13.16 -6.86
CA ARG A 266 19.21 12.66 -7.08
C ARG A 266 19.76 13.14 -8.42
N ASP A 267 18.97 13.03 -9.48
CA ASP A 267 19.36 13.36 -10.85
C ASP A 267 19.26 14.87 -11.14
N GLY A 268 18.69 15.65 -10.19
CA GLY A 268 18.59 17.10 -10.27
C GLY A 268 17.50 17.60 -11.22
N TYR A 269 16.48 16.80 -11.45
CA TYR A 269 15.31 17.17 -12.26
C TYR A 269 14.34 18.00 -11.43
N PRO A 270 13.68 19.02 -12.03
CA PRO A 270 12.70 19.84 -11.34
C PRO A 270 11.36 19.15 -11.13
N MET A 271 11.14 18.00 -11.79
CA MET A 271 9.90 17.24 -11.76
C MET A 271 10.17 15.74 -11.94
N VAL A 272 9.21 14.92 -11.50
CA VAL A 272 9.22 13.49 -11.76
C VAL A 272 8.86 13.22 -13.22
N ILE A 273 9.71 12.47 -13.91
CA ILE A 273 9.49 12.03 -15.30
C ILE A 273 9.28 10.51 -15.37
N PRO A 274 8.74 9.97 -16.46
CA PRO A 274 8.47 8.53 -16.61
C PRO A 274 9.68 7.64 -16.35
N GLU A 275 10.88 8.08 -16.74
CA GLU A 275 12.11 7.33 -16.52
C GLU A 275 12.44 7.13 -15.04
N HIS A 276 12.10 8.09 -14.19
CA HIS A 276 12.25 7.93 -12.73
C HIS A 276 11.32 6.84 -12.19
N VAL A 277 10.09 6.76 -12.71
CA VAL A 277 9.12 5.72 -12.34
C VAL A 277 9.60 4.34 -12.81
N ARG A 278 10.12 4.25 -14.04
CA ARG A 278 10.67 2.99 -14.60
C ARG A 278 11.87 2.50 -13.79
N GLU A 279 12.81 3.41 -13.44
CA GLU A 279 13.94 3.05 -12.57
C GLU A 279 13.50 2.63 -11.16
N ALA A 280 12.51 3.32 -10.60
CA ALA A 280 11.95 2.96 -9.31
C ALA A 280 11.31 1.57 -9.33
N GLN A 281 10.59 1.25 -10.41
CA GLN A 281 9.95 -0.05 -10.61
C GLN A 281 10.98 -1.17 -10.78
N GLU A 282 12.01 -0.98 -11.59
CA GLU A 282 13.10 -1.94 -11.79
C GLU A 282 13.78 -2.31 -10.45
N LYS A 283 14.02 -1.33 -9.59
CA LYS A 283 14.62 -1.55 -8.26
C LYS A 283 13.68 -2.24 -7.28
N THR A 284 12.38 -2.02 -7.42
CA THR A 284 11.37 -2.54 -6.48
C THR A 284 10.94 -3.95 -6.87
N ASP A 285 10.88 -4.26 -8.15
CA ASP A 285 10.42 -5.53 -8.69
C ASP A 285 11.03 -5.77 -10.10
N PRO A 286 12.25 -6.28 -10.19
CA PRO A 286 12.90 -6.56 -11.46
C PRO A 286 12.20 -7.75 -12.15
N ARG A 287 11.27 -7.46 -13.07
CA ARG A 287 10.41 -8.47 -13.72
C ARG A 287 10.83 -8.84 -15.12
N LEU A 288 11.36 -7.89 -15.88
CA LEU A 288 11.92 -8.17 -17.20
C LEU A 288 13.28 -8.83 -17.01
N ARG A 289 13.35 -10.10 -17.41
CA ARG A 289 14.62 -10.82 -17.50
C ARG A 289 15.14 -10.66 -18.91
N ASP A 290 16.44 -10.59 -19.07
CA ASP A 290 17.11 -10.61 -20.39
C ASP A 290 16.61 -11.77 -21.25
N GLU A 291 16.27 -12.89 -20.63
CA GLU A 291 15.70 -14.09 -21.26
C GLU A 291 14.38 -13.83 -21.99
N ASP A 292 13.50 -12.95 -21.45
CA ASP A 292 12.20 -12.63 -22.06
C ASP A 292 12.36 -11.83 -23.34
N ILE A 293 13.42 -11.03 -23.45
CA ILE A 293 13.73 -10.24 -24.66
C ILE A 293 14.49 -11.07 -25.69
N VAL A 294 15.36 -11.97 -25.24
CA VAL A 294 16.15 -12.83 -26.14
C VAL A 294 15.26 -13.71 -27.01
N VAL A 295 14.15 -14.25 -26.48
CA VAL A 295 13.23 -15.13 -27.20
C VAL A 295 12.31 -14.42 -28.20
N LEU A 296 12.24 -13.08 -28.19
CA LEU A 296 11.46 -12.31 -29.16
C LEU A 296 11.93 -12.56 -30.59
N ASN A 297 11.00 -12.49 -31.54
CA ASN A 297 11.36 -12.53 -32.97
C ASN A 297 12.05 -11.22 -33.39
N GLU A 298 12.66 -11.23 -34.57
CA GLU A 298 13.47 -10.12 -35.06
C GLU A 298 12.66 -8.81 -35.15
N HIS A 299 11.46 -8.84 -35.73
CA HIS A 299 10.64 -7.64 -35.89
C HIS A 299 10.10 -7.12 -34.56
N GLN A 300 9.85 -7.98 -33.56
CA GLN A 300 9.51 -7.56 -32.19
C GLN A 300 10.68 -6.81 -31.55
N LYS A 301 11.93 -7.30 -31.73
CA LYS A 301 13.15 -6.62 -31.26
C LYS A 301 13.37 -5.27 -31.92
N LEU A 302 13.16 -5.19 -33.23
CA LEU A 302 13.29 -3.93 -33.98
C LEU A 302 12.22 -2.90 -33.58
N LEU A 303 10.97 -3.34 -33.39
CA LEU A 303 9.89 -2.48 -32.90
C LEU A 303 10.17 -1.98 -31.48
N LEU A 304 10.65 -2.87 -30.62
CA LEU A 304 11.01 -2.53 -29.24
C LEU A 304 12.21 -1.57 -29.20
N LEU A 305 13.20 -1.72 -30.08
CA LEU A 305 14.34 -0.80 -30.23
C LEU A 305 13.88 0.59 -30.69
N ALA A 306 12.99 0.64 -31.70
CA ALA A 306 12.41 1.89 -32.18
C ALA A 306 11.66 2.64 -31.06
N LEU A 307 10.82 1.93 -30.31
CA LEU A 307 10.11 2.49 -29.15
C LEU A 307 11.07 2.98 -28.08
N ALA A 308 12.11 2.21 -27.74
CA ALA A 308 13.10 2.56 -26.73
C ALA A 308 13.86 3.84 -27.12
N ARG A 309 14.36 3.96 -28.37
CA ARG A 309 15.04 5.15 -28.87
C ARG A 309 14.14 6.38 -28.84
N SER A 310 12.92 6.26 -29.36
CA SER A 310 11.97 7.38 -29.38
C SER A 310 11.59 7.87 -27.98
N LEU A 311 11.49 6.98 -27.00
CA LEU A 311 11.26 7.35 -25.61
C LEU A 311 12.51 7.92 -24.93
N ALA A 312 13.72 7.45 -25.27
CA ALA A 312 14.97 7.99 -24.76
C ALA A 312 15.18 9.45 -25.20
N ASP A 313 14.77 9.79 -26.43
CA ASP A 313 14.79 11.17 -26.94
C ASP A 313 13.73 12.06 -26.30
N ARG A 314 12.58 11.49 -25.91
CA ARG A 314 11.46 12.20 -25.29
C ARG A 314 11.27 11.78 -23.84
N LYS A 315 12.21 12.10 -22.98
CA LYS A 315 12.25 11.68 -21.56
C LYS A 315 10.99 12.01 -20.74
N GLU A 316 10.20 12.99 -21.17
CA GLU A 316 8.96 13.40 -20.51
C GLU A 316 7.74 12.58 -20.96
N ALA A 317 7.83 11.81 -22.05
CA ALA A 317 6.73 11.04 -22.59
C ALA A 317 6.58 9.67 -21.92
N VAL A 318 5.40 9.39 -21.37
CA VAL A 318 5.02 8.06 -20.87
C VAL A 318 4.70 7.13 -22.03
N PHE A 319 3.99 7.66 -23.04
CA PHE A 319 3.52 6.95 -24.22
C PHE A 319 3.78 7.75 -25.48
N LEU A 320 4.02 7.04 -26.58
CA LEU A 320 4.13 7.60 -27.91
C LEU A 320 3.02 7.08 -28.82
N PRO A 321 2.44 7.92 -29.70
CA PRO A 321 1.52 7.47 -30.74
C PRO A 321 2.14 6.36 -31.59
N ILE A 322 1.34 5.36 -31.99
CA ILE A 322 1.87 4.25 -32.79
C ILE A 322 2.41 4.71 -34.14
N GLU A 323 1.84 5.76 -34.71
CA GLU A 323 2.29 6.36 -35.98
C GLU A 323 3.76 6.83 -35.88
N GLU A 324 4.11 7.46 -34.79
CA GLU A 324 5.47 7.94 -34.53
C GLU A 324 6.44 6.78 -34.31
N VAL A 325 5.99 5.74 -33.56
CA VAL A 325 6.79 4.53 -33.37
C VAL A 325 6.96 3.77 -34.71
N GLU A 326 5.96 3.79 -35.61
CA GLU A 326 6.02 3.21 -36.95
C GLU A 326 7.08 3.91 -37.81
N GLU A 327 7.16 5.26 -37.76
CA GLU A 327 8.22 6.01 -38.47
C GLU A 327 9.61 5.62 -37.95
N ALA A 328 9.78 5.59 -36.62
CA ALA A 328 11.04 5.18 -35.99
C ALA A 328 11.38 3.71 -36.32
N TYR A 329 10.38 2.81 -36.34
CA TYR A 329 10.58 1.41 -36.71
C TYR A 329 11.06 1.23 -38.15
N ASN A 330 10.55 2.01 -39.09
CA ASN A 330 11.00 1.98 -40.46
C ASN A 330 12.48 2.38 -40.58
N VAL A 331 12.90 3.42 -39.87
CA VAL A 331 14.30 3.85 -39.78
C VAL A 331 15.19 2.74 -39.20
N VAL A 332 14.76 2.12 -38.11
CA VAL A 332 15.48 1.00 -37.48
C VAL A 332 15.56 -0.20 -38.41
N CYS A 333 14.50 -0.52 -39.17
CA CYS A 333 14.52 -1.60 -40.16
C CYS A 333 15.56 -1.34 -41.26
N GLU A 334 15.63 -0.12 -41.79
CA GLU A 334 16.66 0.26 -42.80
C GLU A 334 18.06 0.12 -42.20
N GLU A 335 18.27 0.60 -40.98
CA GLU A 335 19.56 0.51 -40.29
C GLU A 335 20.05 -0.93 -40.11
N TYR A 336 19.15 -1.88 -39.86
CA TYR A 336 19.45 -3.30 -39.72
C TYR A 336 19.27 -4.10 -41.03
N SER A 337 19.08 -3.43 -42.17
CA SER A 337 18.90 -4.05 -43.49
C SER A 337 17.74 -5.04 -43.55
N LYS A 338 16.62 -4.69 -42.89
CA LYS A 338 15.38 -5.49 -42.86
C LYS A 338 14.25 -4.75 -43.58
N GLN A 339 13.35 -5.52 -44.19
CA GLN A 339 12.12 -4.97 -44.76
C GLN A 339 11.09 -4.68 -43.66
N PRO A 340 10.56 -3.45 -43.52
CA PRO A 340 9.53 -3.17 -42.53
C PRO A 340 8.25 -3.96 -42.85
N VAL A 341 7.58 -4.42 -41.79
CA VAL A 341 6.26 -5.07 -41.92
C VAL A 341 5.16 -4.03 -42.10
N GLY A 342 4.07 -4.41 -42.77
CA GLY A 342 2.93 -3.52 -42.94
C GLY A 342 2.22 -3.20 -41.59
N ARG A 343 1.48 -2.08 -41.57
CA ARG A 343 0.81 -1.51 -40.38
C ARG A 343 -0.02 -2.51 -39.59
N VAL A 344 -0.81 -3.37 -40.25
CA VAL A 344 -1.61 -4.40 -39.58
C VAL A 344 -0.75 -5.36 -38.77
N MET A 345 0.36 -5.80 -39.35
CA MET A 345 1.32 -6.68 -38.68
C MET A 345 2.03 -5.95 -37.53
N LEU A 346 2.36 -4.66 -37.70
CA LEU A 346 2.98 -3.85 -36.66
C LEU A 346 2.07 -3.77 -35.41
N HIS A 347 0.77 -3.55 -35.60
CA HIS A 347 -0.22 -3.59 -34.52
C HIS A 347 -0.30 -4.96 -33.84
N ALA A 348 -0.18 -6.04 -34.61
CA ALA A 348 -0.13 -7.40 -34.07
C ALA A 348 1.13 -7.61 -33.21
N LEU A 349 2.31 -7.21 -33.70
CA LEU A 349 3.57 -7.28 -32.95
C LEU A 349 3.51 -6.46 -31.64
N ALA A 350 2.94 -5.25 -31.67
CA ALA A 350 2.74 -4.44 -30.48
C ALA A 350 1.80 -5.14 -29.47
N SER A 351 0.73 -5.77 -29.96
CA SER A 351 -0.20 -6.53 -29.11
C SER A 351 0.45 -7.77 -28.48
N GLU A 352 1.33 -8.44 -29.20
CA GLU A 352 2.12 -9.58 -28.70
C GLU A 352 3.11 -9.13 -27.62
N LEU A 353 3.84 -8.02 -27.83
CA LEU A 353 4.75 -7.44 -26.84
C LEU A 353 4.00 -7.00 -25.57
N LYS A 354 2.78 -6.46 -25.72
CA LYS A 354 1.90 -6.18 -24.58
C LYS A 354 1.50 -7.46 -23.83
N ALA A 355 1.12 -8.51 -24.56
CA ALA A 355 0.76 -9.79 -23.94
C ALA A 355 1.94 -10.43 -23.22
N ALA A 356 3.17 -10.27 -23.74
CA ALA A 356 4.41 -10.67 -23.08
C ALA A 356 4.78 -9.79 -21.87
N GLY A 357 4.07 -8.66 -21.65
CA GLY A 357 4.34 -7.77 -20.53
C GLY A 357 5.52 -6.83 -20.71
N ILE A 358 6.06 -6.69 -21.91
CA ILE A 358 7.26 -5.90 -22.22
C ILE A 358 6.92 -4.44 -22.50
N ILE A 359 5.74 -4.19 -23.10
CA ILE A 359 5.24 -2.83 -23.35
C ILE A 359 3.84 -2.65 -22.75
N VAL A 360 3.45 -1.40 -22.57
CA VAL A 360 2.10 -0.98 -22.23
C VAL A 360 1.46 -0.28 -23.43
N ILE A 361 0.18 -0.58 -23.68
CA ILE A 361 -0.62 0.12 -24.70
C ILE A 361 -1.83 0.73 -23.97
N ASP A 362 -2.01 2.04 -24.11
CA ASP A 362 -3.12 2.77 -23.52
C ASP A 362 -4.43 2.66 -24.34
N SER A 363 -5.50 3.34 -23.89
CA SER A 363 -6.80 3.36 -24.56
C SER A 363 -6.80 3.99 -25.96
N ASN A 364 -5.82 4.87 -26.24
CA ASN A 364 -5.64 5.55 -27.52
C ASN A 364 -4.62 4.87 -28.42
N PHE A 365 -4.26 3.61 -28.09
CA PHE A 365 -3.23 2.83 -28.78
C PHE A 365 -1.86 3.51 -28.84
N ARG A 366 -1.47 4.24 -27.77
CA ARG A 366 -0.12 4.77 -27.59
C ARG A 366 0.74 3.72 -26.87
N LEU A 367 2.00 3.60 -27.25
CA LEU A 367 2.93 2.60 -26.75
C LEU A 367 3.90 3.18 -25.72
N GLY A 368 4.18 2.44 -24.66
CA GLY A 368 5.18 2.77 -23.64
C GLY A 368 5.94 1.55 -23.17
N LEU A 369 7.16 1.74 -22.67
CA LEU A 369 7.94 0.67 -22.05
C LEU A 369 7.43 0.38 -20.65
N ASP A 370 7.52 -0.89 -20.23
CA ASP A 370 7.10 -1.37 -18.93
C ASP A 370 8.31 -1.73 -18.07
N GLY A 371 8.50 -1.02 -16.94
CA GLY A 371 9.45 -1.38 -15.87
C GLY A 371 10.94 -1.32 -16.21
N VAL A 372 11.33 -0.86 -17.41
CA VAL A 372 12.72 -0.71 -17.81
C VAL A 372 12.95 0.67 -18.42
N LYS A 373 14.09 1.29 -18.09
CA LYS A 373 14.49 2.56 -18.71
C LYS A 373 14.70 2.41 -20.21
N ALA A 374 14.29 3.41 -20.97
CA ALA A 374 14.43 3.43 -22.42
C ALA A 374 15.91 3.27 -22.86
N GLU A 375 16.84 4.01 -22.24
CA GLU A 375 18.27 3.93 -22.52
C GLU A 375 18.88 2.55 -22.20
N VAL A 376 18.37 1.85 -21.17
CA VAL A 376 18.83 0.49 -20.80
C VAL A 376 18.33 -0.52 -21.83
N MET A 377 17.04 -0.42 -22.20
CA MET A 377 16.43 -1.28 -23.22
C MET A 377 17.09 -1.11 -24.58
N GLU A 378 17.34 0.14 -25.00
CA GLU A 378 18.05 0.47 -26.25
C GLU A 378 19.40 -0.21 -26.29
N ARG A 379 20.26 0.03 -25.29
CA ARG A 379 21.61 -0.55 -25.21
C ARG A 379 21.59 -2.08 -25.22
N PHE A 380 20.65 -2.69 -24.51
CA PHE A 380 20.51 -4.13 -24.48
C PHE A 380 20.15 -4.70 -25.86
N LEU A 381 19.17 -4.09 -26.54
CA LEU A 381 18.75 -4.52 -27.88
C LEU A 381 19.82 -4.28 -28.95
N GLU A 382 20.57 -3.18 -28.92
CA GLU A 382 21.70 -2.93 -29.80
C GLU A 382 22.79 -3.99 -29.68
N ASN A 383 23.13 -4.38 -28.44
CA ASN A 383 24.06 -5.48 -28.19
C ASN A 383 23.51 -6.81 -28.73
N LEU A 384 22.22 -7.09 -28.51
CA LEU A 384 21.58 -8.34 -28.94
C LEU A 384 21.47 -8.43 -30.47
N LEU A 385 21.22 -7.32 -31.15
CA LEU A 385 21.10 -7.22 -32.62
C LEU A 385 22.46 -7.04 -33.34
N GLY A 386 23.57 -6.98 -32.60
CA GLY A 386 24.92 -7.06 -33.13
C GLY A 386 25.56 -5.72 -33.54
N LYS A 387 25.03 -4.56 -33.07
CA LYS A 387 25.64 -3.23 -33.24
C LYS A 387 26.41 -2.71 -32.02
N GLY A 388 26.47 -3.46 -30.93
CA GLY A 388 27.26 -3.10 -29.75
C GLY A 388 28.75 -3.22 -30.02
N ARG A 389 29.38 -2.21 -30.59
CA ARG A 389 30.81 -1.97 -30.54
C ARG A 389 31.11 -0.53 -30.15
#